data_461dee46d7055b2b6b6fdfdd988d5acd
#
_entry.id   461dee46d7055b2b6b6fdfdd988d5acd
#
_cell.length_a   1.000
_cell.length_b   1.000
_cell.length_c   1.000
_cell.angle_alpha   90.00
_cell.angle_beta   90.00
_cell.angle_gamma   90.00
#
_symmetry.space_group_name_H-M   'P 1'
#
loop_
_entity.id
_entity.type
_entity.pdbx_description
1 polymer ?
#
loop_
_entity_poly.entity_id
_entity_poly.type
_entity_poly.pdbx_seq_one_letter_code
_entity_poly.pdbx_strand_id
1 'polypeptide(L)'
;MKILLEKLQKLERMEEIANHAEADYEREPENAEYEATFDLAYQNEFKAYIEAAKYIEYMTNGNIDFMTAKKMIQTKRSELISILSA
;
A
#
# COMPACT_ATOMS: atom_id res chain seq x y z
N MET A 1 -17.14 5.28 3.79
CA MET A 1 -16.14 4.62 2.93
C MET A 1 -15.05 5.53 2.41
N LYS A 2 -15.20 6.83 2.63
CA LYS A 2 -14.18 7.81 2.27
C LYS A 2 -12.81 7.51 2.91
N ILE A 3 -12.79 7.09 4.17
CA ILE A 3 -11.54 6.79 4.88
C ILE A 3 -10.82 5.59 4.23
N LEU A 4 -11.56 4.55 3.84
CA LEU A 4 -10.96 3.41 3.15
C LEU A 4 -10.38 3.82 1.80
N LEU A 5 -11.13 4.62 1.03
CA LEU A 5 -10.64 5.14 -0.24
C LEU A 5 -9.33 5.91 -0.05
N GLU A 6 -9.27 6.79 0.94
CA GLU A 6 -8.05 7.56 1.25
C GLU A 6 -6.88 6.65 1.60
N LYS A 7 -7.13 5.59 2.37
CA LYS A 7 -6.08 4.62 2.73
C LYS A 7 -5.56 3.85 1.51
N LEU A 8 -6.44 3.47 0.60
CA LEU A 8 -6.05 2.78 -0.63
C LEU A 8 -5.29 3.70 -1.58
N GLN A 9 -5.70 4.96 -1.68
CA GLN A 9 -5.00 5.97 -2.48
C GLN A 9 -3.62 6.27 -1.89
N LYS A 10 -3.50 6.32 -0.56
CA LYS A 10 -2.22 6.48 0.11
C LYS A 10 -1.30 5.31 -0.20
N LEU A 11 -1.82 4.09 -0.16
CA LEU A 11 -1.05 2.89 -0.51
C LEU A 11 -0.52 2.99 -1.94
N GLU A 12 -1.36 3.41 -2.90
CA GLU A 12 -0.91 3.57 -4.28
C GLU A 12 0.21 4.60 -4.41
N ARG A 13 0.11 5.72 -3.69
CA ARG A 13 1.18 6.72 -3.68
C ARG A 13 2.47 6.16 -3.09
N MET A 14 2.37 5.39 -2.00
CA MET A 14 3.56 4.79 -1.38
C MET A 14 4.21 3.74 -2.29
N GLU A 15 3.40 2.98 -3.02
CA GLU A 15 3.91 2.02 -4.01
C GLU A 15 4.65 2.73 -5.14
N GLU A 16 4.09 3.82 -5.64
CA GLU A 16 4.74 4.60 -6.70
C GLU A 16 6.08 5.16 -6.23
N ILE A 17 6.13 5.71 -5.02
CA ILE A 17 7.36 6.22 -4.43
C ILE A 17 8.39 5.09 -4.26
N ALA A 18 7.95 3.93 -3.79
CA ALA A 18 8.83 2.77 -3.62
C ALA A 18 9.37 2.26 -4.96
N ASN A 19 8.55 2.26 -6.00
CA ASN A 19 8.98 1.85 -7.34
C ASN A 19 10.04 2.78 -7.90
N HIS A 20 9.89 4.10 -7.72
CA HIS A 20 10.92 5.08 -8.13
C HIS A 20 12.21 4.89 -7.34
N ALA A 21 12.10 4.70 -6.03
CA ALA A 21 13.27 4.49 -5.17
C ALA A 21 14.01 3.19 -5.54
N GLU A 22 13.27 2.14 -5.87
CA GLU A 22 13.83 0.87 -6.33
C GLU A 22 14.58 1.04 -7.64
N ALA A 23 14.01 1.78 -8.60
CA ALA A 23 14.66 2.05 -9.87
C ALA A 23 15.98 2.80 -9.70
N ASP A 24 16.00 3.81 -8.81
CA ASP A 24 17.22 4.55 -8.50
C ASP A 24 18.28 3.64 -7.86
N TYR A 25 17.86 2.80 -6.93
CA TYR A 25 18.75 1.86 -6.26
C TYR A 25 19.32 0.83 -7.24
N GLU A 26 18.50 0.28 -8.12
CA GLU A 26 18.96 -0.70 -9.11
C GLU A 26 19.96 -0.09 -10.10
N ARG A 27 19.78 1.19 -10.43
CA ARG A 27 20.70 1.90 -11.33
C ARG A 27 22.06 2.18 -10.67
N GLU A 28 22.06 2.47 -9.37
CA GLU A 28 23.28 2.76 -8.61
C GLU A 28 23.25 2.02 -7.26
N PRO A 29 23.46 0.69 -7.27
CA PRO A 29 23.32 -0.11 -6.05
C PRO A 29 24.37 0.20 -4.97
N GLU A 30 25.46 0.88 -5.33
CA GLU A 30 26.51 1.26 -4.38
C GLU A 30 26.21 2.59 -3.70
N ASN A 31 25.16 3.30 -4.13
CA ASN A 31 24.79 4.59 -3.54
C ASN A 31 24.01 4.36 -2.24
N ALA A 32 24.65 4.66 -1.11
CA ALA A 32 24.06 4.43 0.21
C ALA A 32 22.79 5.26 0.43
N GLU A 33 22.68 6.44 -0.16
CA GLU A 33 21.48 7.29 -0.04
C GLU A 33 20.30 6.64 -0.76
N TYR A 34 20.53 6.05 -1.93
CA TYR A 34 19.48 5.36 -2.69
C TYR A 34 19.01 4.12 -1.95
N GLU A 35 19.93 3.35 -1.35
CA GLU A 35 19.59 2.20 -0.54
C GLU A 35 18.71 2.59 0.65
N ALA A 36 19.12 3.61 1.40
CA ALA A 36 18.37 4.08 2.56
C ALA A 36 16.99 4.60 2.16
N THR A 37 16.90 5.35 1.04
CA THR A 37 15.63 5.87 0.53
C THR A 37 14.69 4.74 0.13
N PHE A 38 15.22 3.72 -0.54
CA PHE A 38 14.42 2.55 -0.94
C PHE A 38 13.91 1.79 0.29
N ASP A 39 14.77 1.54 1.27
CA ASP A 39 14.38 0.84 2.50
C ASP A 39 13.24 1.58 3.21
N LEU A 40 13.34 2.90 3.35
CA LEU A 40 12.30 3.70 3.99
C LEU A 40 11.00 3.69 3.17
N ALA A 41 11.10 3.85 1.85
CA ALA A 41 9.93 3.84 0.96
C ALA A 41 9.20 2.49 1.02
N TYR A 42 9.94 1.39 1.04
CA TYR A 42 9.38 0.05 1.16
C TYR A 42 8.66 -0.14 2.49
N GLN A 43 9.26 0.32 3.59
CA GLN A 43 8.62 0.26 4.91
C GLN A 43 7.34 1.06 4.96
N ASN A 44 7.32 2.26 4.36
CA ASN A 44 6.13 3.11 4.32
C ASN A 44 5.01 2.47 3.49
N GLU A 45 5.36 1.85 2.36
CA GLU A 45 4.41 1.10 1.55
C GLU A 45 3.79 -0.04 2.35
N PHE A 46 4.62 -0.82 3.03
CA PHE A 46 4.15 -1.95 3.83
C PHE A 46 3.22 -1.50 4.95
N LYS A 47 3.56 -0.41 5.64
CA LYS A 47 2.70 0.16 6.69
C LYS A 47 1.35 0.59 6.14
N ALA A 48 1.33 1.25 4.98
CA ALA A 48 0.08 1.70 4.36
C ALA A 48 -0.79 0.51 3.96
N TYR A 49 -0.19 -0.56 3.47
CA TYR A 49 -0.88 -1.80 3.12
C TYR A 49 -1.55 -2.41 4.35
N ILE A 50 -0.79 -2.58 5.44
CA ILE A 50 -1.29 -3.16 6.68
C ILE A 50 -2.41 -2.30 7.28
N GLU A 51 -2.26 -0.98 7.27
CA GLU A 51 -3.30 -0.07 7.75
C GLU A 51 -4.61 -0.23 6.99
N ALA A 52 -4.55 -0.32 5.66
CA ALA A 52 -5.74 -0.50 4.84
C ALA A 52 -6.44 -1.84 5.14
N ALA A 53 -5.66 -2.92 5.26
CA ALA A 53 -6.21 -4.23 5.56
C ALA A 53 -6.86 -4.29 6.94
N LYS A 54 -6.21 -3.71 7.95
CA LYS A 54 -6.76 -3.62 9.31
C LYS A 54 -8.05 -2.81 9.35
N TYR A 55 -8.10 -1.75 8.55
CA TYR A 55 -9.31 -0.93 8.48
C TYR A 55 -10.48 -1.70 7.91
N ILE A 56 -10.27 -2.51 6.88
CA ILE A 56 -11.32 -3.37 6.31
C ILE A 56 -11.83 -4.35 7.35
N GLU A 57 -10.95 -4.99 8.10
CA GLU A 57 -11.34 -5.90 9.17
C GLU A 57 -12.16 -5.18 10.24
N TYR A 58 -11.71 -4.00 10.65
CA TYR A 58 -12.41 -3.18 11.65
C TYR A 58 -13.80 -2.79 11.17
N MET A 59 -13.91 -2.28 9.93
CA MET A 59 -15.18 -1.80 9.39
C MET A 59 -16.22 -2.90 9.19
N THR A 60 -15.77 -4.12 8.98
CA THR A 60 -16.65 -5.25 8.75
C THR A 60 -16.87 -6.10 10.01
N ASN A 61 -16.39 -5.64 11.17
CA ASN A 61 -16.45 -6.37 12.44
C ASN A 61 -15.89 -7.80 12.31
N GLY A 62 -14.81 -7.96 11.53
CA GLY A 62 -14.15 -9.24 11.33
C GLY A 62 -14.79 -10.16 10.30
N ASN A 63 -15.92 -9.76 9.67
CA ASN A 63 -16.52 -10.54 8.59
C ASN A 63 -15.56 -10.72 7.43
N ILE A 64 -14.75 -9.68 7.15
CA ILE A 64 -13.59 -9.79 6.28
C ILE A 64 -12.39 -9.72 7.22
N ASP A 65 -11.72 -10.85 7.42
CA ASP A 65 -10.58 -10.88 8.32
C ASP A 65 -9.36 -10.22 7.67
N PHE A 66 -8.32 -10.01 8.47
CA PHE A 66 -7.10 -9.33 8.04
C PHE A 66 -6.45 -10.02 6.83
N MET A 67 -6.34 -11.33 6.83
CA MET A 67 -5.70 -12.07 5.73
C MET A 67 -6.50 -11.97 4.44
N THR A 68 -7.83 -12.06 4.54
CA THR A 68 -8.72 -11.90 3.39
C THR A 68 -8.66 -10.48 2.87
N ALA A 69 -8.64 -9.49 3.75
CA ALA A 69 -8.53 -8.08 3.38
C ALA A 69 -7.22 -7.79 2.64
N LYS A 70 -6.11 -8.35 3.11
CA LYS A 70 -4.81 -8.23 2.43
C LYS A 70 -4.90 -8.78 1.01
N LYS A 71 -5.50 -9.95 0.85
CA LYS A 71 -5.65 -10.57 -0.47
C LYS A 71 -6.54 -9.74 -1.40
N MET A 72 -7.63 -9.18 -0.89
CA MET A 72 -8.51 -8.29 -1.66
C MET A 72 -7.75 -7.06 -2.16
N ILE A 73 -6.92 -6.45 -1.31
CA ILE A 73 -6.11 -5.28 -1.69
C ILE A 73 -5.10 -5.65 -2.76
N GLN A 74 -4.51 -6.85 -2.69
CA GLN A 74 -3.54 -7.30 -3.69
C GLN A 74 -4.18 -7.62 -5.04
N THR A 75 -5.36 -8.23 -5.04
CA THR A 75 -5.95 -8.79 -6.25
C THR A 75 -7.10 -7.99 -6.84
N LYS A 76 -7.78 -7.16 -6.02
CA LYS A 76 -9.00 -6.44 -6.41
C LYS A 76 -8.97 -4.96 -6.08
N ARG A 77 -7.79 -4.39 -5.90
CA ARG A 77 -7.66 -2.99 -5.49
C ARG A 77 -8.35 -2.02 -6.45
N SER A 78 -8.13 -2.19 -7.75
CA SER A 78 -8.73 -1.31 -8.75
C SER A 78 -10.25 -1.33 -8.70
N GLU A 79 -10.83 -2.52 -8.51
CA GLU A 79 -12.28 -2.68 -8.36
C GLU A 79 -12.78 -1.98 -7.10
N LEU A 80 -12.07 -2.14 -5.97
CA LEU A 80 -12.43 -1.49 -4.71
C LEU A 80 -12.39 0.03 -4.86
N ILE A 81 -11.34 0.58 -5.44
CA ILE A 81 -11.20 2.01 -5.64
C ILE A 81 -12.32 2.53 -6.55
N SER A 82 -12.62 1.82 -7.63
CA SER A 82 -13.69 2.19 -8.55
C SER A 82 -15.04 2.25 -7.85
N ILE A 83 -15.37 1.24 -7.06
CA ILE A 83 -16.62 1.19 -6.31
C ILE A 83 -16.70 2.33 -5.29
N LEU A 84 -15.62 2.58 -4.55
CA LEU A 84 -15.59 3.60 -3.50
C LEU A 84 -15.57 5.01 -4.06
N SER A 85 -15.13 5.19 -5.30
CA SER A 85 -15.06 6.50 -5.98
C SER A 85 -16.36 6.88 -6.72
N ALA A 86 -17.26 5.93 -6.82
CA ALA A 86 -18.51 6.13 -7.57
C ALA A 86 -19.50 7.09 -6.86
#